data_ec2a0b28339e10d6904f3ac24733cd09
#
_entry.id   ec2a0b28339e10d6904f3ac24733cd09
#
_cell.length_a   1.000
_cell.length_b   1.000
_cell.length_c   1.000
_cell.angle_alpha   90.00
_cell.angle_beta   90.00
_cell.angle_gamma   90.00
#
_symmetry.space_group_name_H-M   'P 1'
#
loop_
_entity.id
_entity.type
_entity.pdbx_description
1 polymer ?
#
loop_
_entity_poly.entity_id
_entity_poly.type
_entity_poly.pdbx_seq_one_letter_code
_entity_poly.pdbx_strand_id
1 'polypeptide(L)'
;TWVLPLPFVYLSNGKEIAFKDCLKPNAKYEIITKFPRPWDLVRRLQLGEFDGLPYLSPKGLRKCQYEAVNNLEASFKEGKRRAVMVLATGSGKTFTACMMAYRMLSFTPMKHVLFLVDRNNLGTAAATELKTFKLTESGKPLSEIFWVEQLTNSPIDPRTRIVVSTIQRLYSLLTGNTDSYSEEDEDAGMGHHEGDVVELPANPTLPPDFFDLIIIDECHRSIYSDWQKVLTYFNRARLVGMTATPIPETLAFFDNNRVANYTYEQSVLDDVNVSFRIYRIKTELTEEGGTIETGDKLEVTNRLDAKRHQQVAIEEREFSKADLNRSVVVRDQIRKVLQEYKDAVYTQFYPEREPNFDYLPKTLIFAVSDAHAQLIVEVAKEVFNRTDDHFVQKITYSIGNSNERIKQFRYDVNFRIAVTVTLVATGTDVRPL
;
A
#
# COMPACT_ATOMS: atom_id res chain seq x y z
N THR A 1 -14.83 0.19 -38.35
CA THR A 1 -15.27 -0.63 -39.50
C THR A 1 -16.22 -1.68 -38.98
N TRP A 2 -17.48 -1.66 -39.44
CA TRP A 2 -18.49 -2.65 -39.06
C TRP A 2 -18.26 -3.94 -39.83
N VAL A 3 -18.24 -5.08 -39.14
CA VAL A 3 -18.19 -6.38 -39.78
C VAL A 3 -19.61 -6.85 -40.00
N LEU A 4 -20.01 -7.09 -41.23
CA LEU A 4 -21.33 -7.63 -41.57
C LEU A 4 -21.20 -9.09 -41.99
N PRO A 5 -22.16 -9.94 -41.63
CA PRO A 5 -23.38 -9.67 -40.82
C PRO A 5 -23.09 -9.47 -39.34
N LEU A 6 -23.87 -8.62 -38.68
CA LEU A 6 -23.76 -8.42 -37.25
C LEU A 6 -24.13 -9.71 -36.50
N PRO A 7 -23.28 -10.19 -35.56
CA PRO A 7 -23.54 -11.44 -34.84
C PRO A 7 -24.72 -11.35 -33.88
N PHE A 8 -24.98 -10.15 -33.33
CA PHE A 8 -26.04 -9.88 -32.39
C PHE A 8 -26.80 -8.62 -32.76
N VAL A 9 -28.13 -8.67 -32.63
CA VAL A 9 -29.02 -7.54 -32.91
C VAL A 9 -29.94 -7.28 -31.71
N TYR A 10 -30.05 -6.04 -31.31
CA TYR A 10 -30.95 -5.59 -30.26
C TYR A 10 -31.94 -4.57 -30.80
N LEU A 11 -33.18 -4.72 -30.46
CA LEU A 11 -34.25 -3.74 -30.69
C LEU A 11 -34.85 -3.37 -29.34
N SER A 12 -35.06 -2.10 -29.06
CA SER A 12 -35.72 -1.67 -27.83
C SER A 12 -36.64 -0.48 -28.08
N ASN A 13 -37.79 -0.51 -27.41
CA ASN A 13 -38.77 0.60 -27.36
C ASN A 13 -38.70 1.34 -26.02
N GLY A 14 -37.70 1.09 -25.17
CA GLY A 14 -37.54 1.65 -23.84
C GLY A 14 -38.29 0.88 -22.74
N LYS A 15 -39.20 -0.06 -23.08
CA LYS A 15 -39.92 -0.92 -22.15
C LYS A 15 -39.48 -2.38 -22.28
N GLU A 16 -39.27 -2.83 -23.49
CA GLU A 16 -38.88 -4.18 -23.84
C GLU A 16 -37.60 -4.18 -24.65
N ILE A 17 -36.86 -5.26 -24.56
CA ILE A 17 -35.64 -5.49 -25.34
C ILE A 17 -35.84 -6.79 -26.12
N ALA A 18 -35.84 -6.73 -27.43
CA ALA A 18 -35.81 -7.89 -28.30
C ALA A 18 -34.35 -8.15 -28.73
N PHE A 19 -33.89 -9.37 -28.49
CA PHE A 19 -32.53 -9.82 -28.82
C PHE A 19 -32.56 -10.90 -29.88
N LYS A 20 -31.67 -10.85 -30.84
CA LYS A 20 -31.48 -11.89 -31.85
C LYS A 20 -30.02 -12.29 -31.89
N ASP A 21 -29.76 -13.57 -31.68
CA ASP A 21 -28.44 -14.21 -31.79
C ASP A 21 -28.29 -14.76 -33.21
N CYS A 22 -27.70 -13.96 -34.08
CA CYS A 22 -27.53 -14.31 -35.52
C CYS A 22 -26.51 -15.43 -35.75
N LEU A 23 -25.78 -15.89 -34.72
CA LEU A 23 -24.89 -17.06 -34.81
C LEU A 23 -25.68 -18.37 -34.87
N LYS A 24 -26.94 -18.38 -34.41
CA LYS A 24 -27.79 -19.56 -34.43
C LYS A 24 -28.51 -19.68 -35.81
N PRO A 25 -28.61 -20.89 -36.38
CA PRO A 25 -29.42 -21.13 -37.54
C PRO A 25 -30.89 -20.75 -37.25
N ASN A 26 -31.50 -20.01 -38.18
CA ASN A 26 -32.93 -19.60 -38.09
C ASN A 26 -33.27 -18.80 -36.84
N ALA A 27 -32.31 -18.02 -36.30
CA ALA A 27 -32.50 -17.20 -35.12
C ALA A 27 -33.71 -16.28 -35.20
N LYS A 28 -34.56 -16.31 -34.15
CA LYS A 28 -35.69 -15.38 -33.98
C LYS A 28 -35.37 -14.38 -32.89
N TYR A 29 -36.14 -13.29 -32.85
CA TYR A 29 -36.08 -12.34 -31.73
C TYR A 29 -36.68 -12.96 -30.49
N GLU A 30 -35.96 -12.86 -29.37
CA GLU A 30 -36.39 -13.27 -28.04
C GLU A 30 -36.49 -12.03 -27.16
N ILE A 31 -37.55 -11.90 -26.36
CA ILE A 31 -37.68 -10.81 -25.39
C ILE A 31 -36.79 -11.13 -24.19
N ILE A 32 -35.91 -10.20 -23.85
CA ILE A 32 -35.01 -10.29 -22.72
C ILE A 32 -35.26 -9.14 -21.74
N THR A 33 -35.01 -9.39 -20.46
CA THR A 33 -35.23 -8.42 -19.37
C THR A 33 -34.02 -7.53 -19.09
N LYS A 34 -32.83 -7.98 -19.53
CA LYS A 34 -31.56 -7.25 -19.33
C LYS A 34 -30.67 -7.48 -20.55
N PHE A 35 -29.88 -6.45 -20.89
CA PHE A 35 -28.80 -6.62 -21.87
C PHE A 35 -27.77 -7.63 -21.34
N PRO A 36 -27.30 -8.57 -22.18
CA PRO A 36 -26.17 -9.41 -21.85
C PRO A 36 -24.94 -8.56 -21.51
N ARG A 37 -24.13 -9.02 -20.59
CA ARG A 37 -22.84 -8.39 -20.33
C ARG A 37 -21.89 -8.59 -21.53
N PRO A 38 -20.93 -7.72 -21.76
CA PRO A 38 -20.00 -7.85 -22.89
C PRO A 38 -19.35 -9.24 -22.97
N TRP A 39 -18.91 -9.80 -21.86
CA TRP A 39 -18.29 -11.12 -21.83
C TRP A 39 -19.27 -12.29 -22.15
N ASP A 40 -20.57 -12.15 -21.90
CA ASP A 40 -21.58 -13.15 -22.33
C ASP A 40 -21.62 -13.22 -23.85
N LEU A 41 -21.44 -12.09 -24.54
CA LEU A 41 -21.37 -12.01 -25.99
C LEU A 41 -20.04 -12.57 -26.52
N VAL A 42 -18.93 -12.23 -25.87
CA VAL A 42 -17.59 -12.77 -26.18
C VAL A 42 -17.58 -14.30 -26.12
N ARG A 43 -18.16 -14.88 -25.07
CA ARG A 43 -18.31 -16.33 -24.93
C ARG A 43 -19.14 -16.95 -26.05
N ARG A 44 -20.23 -16.31 -26.51
CA ARG A 44 -21.05 -16.77 -27.62
C ARG A 44 -20.28 -16.73 -28.95
N LEU A 45 -19.36 -15.77 -29.10
CA LEU A 45 -18.46 -15.67 -30.24
C LEU A 45 -17.28 -16.68 -30.17
N GLN A 46 -17.18 -17.46 -29.11
CA GLN A 46 -16.05 -18.36 -28.83
C GLN A 46 -14.68 -17.66 -28.81
N LEU A 47 -14.67 -16.40 -28.42
CA LEU A 47 -13.46 -15.62 -28.21
C LEU A 47 -12.83 -15.90 -26.85
N GLY A 48 -11.59 -15.55 -26.69
CA GLY A 48 -10.87 -15.66 -25.42
C GLY A 48 -11.45 -14.78 -24.31
N GLU A 49 -11.18 -15.13 -23.09
CA GLU A 49 -11.69 -14.48 -21.86
C GLU A 49 -11.50 -12.95 -21.86
N PHE A 50 -10.42 -12.44 -22.46
CA PHE A 50 -10.05 -11.02 -22.51
C PHE A 50 -10.27 -10.33 -23.85
N ASP A 51 -10.78 -11.04 -24.84
CA ASP A 51 -11.00 -10.47 -26.19
C ASP A 51 -12.14 -9.46 -26.23
N GLY A 52 -13.02 -9.50 -25.23
CA GLY A 52 -14.11 -8.54 -25.06
C GLY A 52 -13.73 -7.23 -24.40
N LEU A 53 -12.48 -7.05 -24.00
CA LEU A 53 -12.01 -5.81 -23.40
C LEU A 53 -12.07 -4.67 -24.44
N PRO A 54 -12.81 -3.59 -24.17
CA PRO A 54 -12.85 -2.44 -25.07
C PRO A 54 -11.53 -1.68 -25.06
N TYR A 55 -11.30 -0.90 -26.11
CA TYR A 55 -10.17 0.02 -26.15
C TYR A 55 -10.13 0.89 -24.88
N LEU A 56 -8.97 0.95 -24.23
CA LEU A 56 -8.75 1.84 -23.10
C LEU A 56 -8.46 3.25 -23.63
N SER A 57 -9.31 4.21 -23.28
CA SER A 57 -9.05 5.61 -23.59
C SER A 57 -7.94 6.17 -22.70
N PRO A 58 -6.95 6.88 -23.22
CA PRO A 58 -5.94 7.54 -22.40
C PRO A 58 -6.48 8.76 -21.64
N LYS A 59 -7.70 9.21 -21.95
CA LYS A 59 -8.32 10.39 -21.34
C LYS A 59 -8.48 10.20 -19.82
N GLY A 60 -7.92 11.12 -19.05
CA GLY A 60 -7.97 11.09 -17.59
C GLY A 60 -6.98 10.12 -16.92
N LEU A 61 -6.13 9.44 -17.70
CA LEU A 61 -5.06 8.60 -17.23
C LEU A 61 -3.70 9.29 -17.41
N ARG A 62 -2.82 9.14 -16.46
CA ARG A 62 -1.40 9.42 -16.68
C ARG A 62 -0.84 8.39 -17.66
N LYS A 63 0.19 8.74 -18.41
CA LYS A 63 0.84 7.84 -19.38
C LYS A 63 1.23 6.49 -18.74
N CYS A 64 1.87 6.54 -17.58
CA CYS A 64 2.28 5.33 -16.85
C CYS A 64 1.09 4.43 -16.44
N GLN A 65 -0.06 5.01 -16.08
CA GLN A 65 -1.28 4.27 -15.74
C GLN A 65 -1.90 3.60 -16.95
N TYR A 66 -1.99 4.35 -18.06
CA TYR A 66 -2.49 3.84 -19.32
C TYR A 66 -1.64 2.66 -19.82
N GLU A 67 -0.31 2.82 -19.84
CA GLU A 67 0.62 1.76 -20.25
C GLU A 67 0.52 0.54 -19.35
N ALA A 68 0.45 0.74 -18.03
CA ALA A 68 0.35 -0.34 -17.05
C ALA A 68 -0.91 -1.19 -17.27
N VAL A 69 -2.07 -0.56 -17.46
CA VAL A 69 -3.32 -1.29 -17.68
C VAL A 69 -3.31 -2.02 -19.04
N ASN A 70 -2.89 -1.36 -20.11
CA ASN A 70 -2.82 -1.99 -21.45
C ASN A 70 -1.88 -3.19 -21.48
N ASN A 71 -0.68 -3.05 -20.90
CA ASN A 71 0.30 -4.12 -20.88
C ASN A 71 -0.17 -5.31 -20.02
N LEU A 72 -0.90 -5.03 -18.92
CA LEU A 72 -1.52 -6.09 -18.11
C LEU A 72 -2.55 -6.86 -18.93
N GLU A 73 -3.44 -6.16 -19.63
CA GLU A 73 -4.47 -6.78 -20.44
C GLU A 73 -3.87 -7.63 -21.58
N ALA A 74 -2.80 -7.12 -22.22
CA ALA A 74 -2.05 -7.89 -23.20
C ALA A 74 -1.43 -9.15 -22.59
N SER A 75 -0.80 -9.02 -21.42
CA SER A 75 -0.21 -10.14 -20.69
C SER A 75 -1.23 -11.21 -20.31
N PHE A 76 -2.43 -10.80 -19.89
CA PHE A 76 -3.52 -11.74 -19.59
C PHE A 76 -4.07 -12.42 -20.85
N LYS A 77 -4.13 -11.73 -21.97
CA LYS A 77 -4.47 -12.34 -23.28
C LYS A 77 -3.47 -13.40 -23.72
N GLU A 78 -2.18 -13.21 -23.40
CA GLU A 78 -1.13 -14.20 -23.61
C GLU A 78 -1.23 -15.41 -22.66
N GLY A 79 -2.23 -15.44 -21.76
CA GLY A 79 -2.46 -16.53 -20.81
C GLY A 79 -1.63 -16.45 -19.52
N LYS A 80 -0.81 -15.41 -19.33
CA LYS A 80 -0.04 -15.23 -18.11
C LYS A 80 -0.98 -14.99 -16.94
N ARG A 81 -0.65 -15.56 -15.79
CA ARG A 81 -1.51 -15.49 -14.59
C ARG A 81 -0.97 -14.56 -13.52
N ARG A 82 0.31 -14.19 -13.60
CA ARG A 82 0.99 -13.31 -12.65
C ARG A 82 1.60 -12.15 -13.39
N ALA A 83 1.51 -10.96 -12.82
CA ALA A 83 2.13 -9.77 -13.37
C ALA A 83 2.55 -8.84 -12.23
N VAL A 84 3.62 -8.07 -12.44
CA VAL A 84 4.06 -7.04 -11.51
C VAL A 84 4.15 -5.69 -12.21
N MET A 85 3.68 -4.66 -11.52
CA MET A 85 3.78 -3.26 -11.91
C MET A 85 4.75 -2.55 -10.97
N VAL A 86 5.87 -2.11 -11.49
CA VAL A 86 6.78 -1.22 -10.78
C VAL A 86 6.32 0.21 -11.06
N LEU A 87 5.77 0.85 -10.04
CA LEU A 87 5.17 2.19 -10.14
C LEU A 87 5.66 3.04 -8.97
N ALA A 88 6.33 4.13 -9.25
CA ALA A 88 6.83 5.08 -8.25
C ALA A 88 5.70 5.52 -7.31
N THR A 89 6.05 5.85 -6.06
CA THR A 89 5.12 6.48 -5.11
C THR A 89 4.57 7.77 -5.73
N GLY A 90 3.30 8.09 -5.52
CA GLY A 90 2.67 9.27 -6.13
C GLY A 90 2.20 9.08 -7.57
N SER A 91 2.54 7.97 -8.25
CA SER A 91 2.09 7.69 -9.63
C SER A 91 0.59 7.40 -9.74
N GLY A 92 -0.09 7.15 -8.61
CA GLY A 92 -1.49 6.77 -8.54
C GLY A 92 -1.71 5.26 -8.67
N LYS A 93 -0.95 4.46 -7.92
CA LYS A 93 -1.10 2.99 -7.84
C LYS A 93 -2.54 2.56 -7.57
N THR A 94 -3.18 3.12 -6.54
CA THR A 94 -4.57 2.80 -6.19
C THR A 94 -5.55 3.16 -7.30
N PHE A 95 -5.34 4.31 -7.96
CA PHE A 95 -6.14 4.70 -9.14
C PHE A 95 -6.00 3.66 -10.27
N THR A 96 -4.78 3.19 -10.55
CA THR A 96 -4.53 2.14 -11.54
C THR A 96 -5.23 0.84 -11.16
N ALA A 97 -5.20 0.47 -9.88
CA ALA A 97 -5.91 -0.70 -9.34
C ALA A 97 -7.44 -0.58 -9.50
N CYS A 98 -8.02 0.60 -9.24
CA CYS A 98 -9.45 0.87 -9.46
C CYS A 98 -9.83 0.67 -10.93
N MET A 99 -9.03 1.18 -11.85
CA MET A 99 -9.25 1.03 -13.29
C MET A 99 -9.17 -0.44 -13.72
N MET A 100 -8.16 -1.17 -13.24
CA MET A 100 -8.03 -2.62 -13.51
C MET A 100 -9.24 -3.40 -12.99
N ALA A 101 -9.62 -3.19 -11.72
CA ALA A 101 -10.76 -3.86 -11.10
C ALA A 101 -12.05 -3.59 -11.89
N TYR A 102 -12.29 -2.32 -12.25
CA TYR A 102 -13.44 -1.93 -13.06
C TYR A 102 -13.48 -2.68 -14.40
N ARG A 103 -12.38 -2.66 -15.14
CA ARG A 103 -12.33 -3.27 -16.47
C ARG A 103 -12.48 -4.79 -16.42
N MET A 104 -11.81 -5.44 -15.48
CA MET A 104 -11.90 -6.88 -15.30
C MET A 104 -13.31 -7.32 -14.91
N LEU A 105 -13.96 -6.64 -13.96
CA LEU A 105 -15.33 -6.95 -13.53
C LEU A 105 -16.39 -6.62 -14.58
N SER A 106 -16.18 -5.57 -15.41
CA SER A 106 -17.17 -5.12 -16.39
C SER A 106 -17.13 -5.92 -17.69
N PHE A 107 -15.93 -6.31 -18.16
CA PHE A 107 -15.71 -6.77 -19.53
C PHE A 107 -15.16 -8.19 -19.63
N THR A 108 -14.90 -8.86 -18.50
CA THR A 108 -14.45 -10.26 -18.45
C THR A 108 -15.41 -11.10 -17.59
N PRO A 109 -15.25 -12.45 -17.58
CA PRO A 109 -16.06 -13.31 -16.71
C PRO A 109 -15.77 -13.18 -15.21
N MET A 110 -14.78 -12.42 -14.81
CA MET A 110 -14.39 -12.24 -13.41
C MET A 110 -15.54 -11.68 -12.56
N LYS A 111 -15.68 -12.19 -11.36
CA LYS A 111 -16.77 -11.88 -10.44
C LYS A 111 -16.28 -11.19 -9.17
N HIS A 112 -15.14 -11.58 -8.64
CA HIS A 112 -14.63 -11.10 -7.36
C HIS A 112 -13.17 -10.69 -7.48
N VAL A 113 -12.88 -9.48 -7.04
CA VAL A 113 -11.52 -8.92 -6.96
C VAL A 113 -11.17 -8.74 -5.50
N LEU A 114 -10.00 -9.21 -5.11
CA LEU A 114 -9.39 -8.93 -3.82
C LEU A 114 -8.32 -7.86 -3.98
N PHE A 115 -8.38 -6.82 -3.16
CA PHE A 115 -7.33 -5.82 -3.04
C PHE A 115 -6.64 -6.01 -1.69
N LEU A 116 -5.42 -6.51 -1.71
CA LEU A 116 -4.60 -6.77 -0.53
C LEU A 116 -3.68 -5.58 -0.24
N VAL A 117 -3.71 -5.13 1.00
CA VAL A 117 -2.86 -4.06 1.53
C VAL A 117 -2.01 -4.57 2.70
N ASP A 118 -0.90 -3.89 2.94
CA ASP A 118 0.04 -4.27 4.00
C ASP A 118 -0.51 -3.95 5.41
N ARG A 119 -1.34 -2.90 5.55
CA ARG A 119 -1.82 -2.41 6.86
C ARG A 119 -3.27 -1.97 6.83
N ASN A 120 -3.94 -2.02 7.98
CA ASN A 120 -5.36 -1.70 8.11
C ASN A 120 -5.68 -0.23 7.78
N ASN A 121 -4.84 0.72 8.20
CA ASN A 121 -5.02 2.13 7.86
C ASN A 121 -4.94 2.39 6.34
N LEU A 122 -4.09 1.66 5.63
CA LEU A 122 -4.02 1.67 4.17
C LEU A 122 -5.25 1.00 3.55
N GLY A 123 -5.78 -0.04 4.19
CA GLY A 123 -7.02 -0.71 3.79
C GLY A 123 -8.23 0.23 3.80
N THR A 124 -8.39 1.00 4.85
CA THR A 124 -9.47 1.99 4.97
C THR A 124 -9.33 3.11 3.92
N ALA A 125 -8.11 3.60 3.70
CA ALA A 125 -7.83 4.58 2.66
C ALA A 125 -8.13 4.03 1.26
N ALA A 126 -7.64 2.83 0.95
CA ALA A 126 -7.87 2.14 -0.33
C ALA A 126 -9.35 1.84 -0.56
N ALA A 127 -10.09 1.36 0.46
CA ALA A 127 -11.53 1.13 0.36
C ALA A 127 -12.31 2.43 0.08
N THR A 128 -11.89 3.54 0.69
CA THR A 128 -12.49 4.86 0.44
C THR A 128 -12.18 5.33 -0.98
N GLU A 129 -10.94 5.18 -1.43
CA GLU A 129 -10.55 5.56 -2.80
C GLU A 129 -11.29 4.71 -3.84
N LEU A 130 -11.38 3.38 -3.65
CA LEU A 130 -12.17 2.50 -4.50
C LEU A 130 -13.66 2.88 -4.55
N LYS A 131 -14.25 3.26 -3.41
CA LYS A 131 -15.66 3.68 -3.37
C LYS A 131 -15.90 5.01 -4.09
N THR A 132 -14.97 5.94 -3.97
CA THR A 132 -15.08 7.32 -4.51
C THR A 132 -14.48 7.49 -5.89
N PHE A 133 -13.75 6.49 -6.39
CA PHE A 133 -13.15 6.50 -7.72
C PHE A 133 -14.22 6.75 -8.79
N LYS A 134 -14.05 7.82 -9.57
CA LYS A 134 -14.97 8.19 -10.65
C LYS A 134 -14.46 7.72 -11.99
N LEU A 135 -15.30 7.00 -12.70
CA LEU A 135 -15.01 6.60 -14.07
C LEU A 135 -14.97 7.81 -14.99
N THR A 136 -13.92 7.93 -15.77
CA THR A 136 -13.71 9.06 -16.69
C THR A 136 -14.82 9.20 -17.74
N GLU A 137 -15.40 8.08 -18.17
CA GLU A 137 -16.42 8.04 -19.23
C GLU A 137 -17.81 8.44 -18.74
N SER A 138 -18.20 8.01 -17.53
CA SER A 138 -19.56 8.21 -16.99
C SER A 138 -19.63 9.22 -15.84
N GLY A 139 -18.48 9.56 -15.24
CA GLY A 139 -18.41 10.37 -14.03
C GLY A 139 -18.98 9.69 -12.77
N LYS A 140 -19.48 8.44 -12.90
CA LYS A 140 -20.07 7.70 -11.79
C LYS A 140 -19.00 7.12 -10.88
N PRO A 141 -19.19 7.15 -9.56
CA PRO A 141 -18.29 6.48 -8.64
C PRO A 141 -18.40 4.95 -8.81
N LEU A 142 -17.28 4.26 -8.57
CA LEU A 142 -17.19 2.80 -8.69
C LEU A 142 -18.19 2.08 -7.77
N SER A 143 -18.47 2.68 -6.59
CA SER A 143 -19.45 2.16 -5.62
C SER A 143 -20.91 2.17 -6.11
N GLU A 144 -21.24 2.95 -7.15
CA GLU A 144 -22.56 2.86 -7.79
C GLU A 144 -22.68 1.67 -8.76
N ILE A 145 -21.55 1.10 -9.18
CA ILE A 145 -21.49 0.01 -10.15
C ILE A 145 -21.23 -1.32 -9.47
N PHE A 146 -20.29 -1.34 -8.51
CA PHE A 146 -19.88 -2.54 -7.80
C PHE A 146 -19.91 -2.33 -6.29
N TRP A 147 -20.37 -3.34 -5.56
CA TRP A 147 -20.30 -3.33 -4.11
C TRP A 147 -18.86 -3.53 -3.66
N VAL A 148 -18.33 -2.55 -2.92
CA VAL A 148 -16.95 -2.52 -2.38
C VAL A 148 -17.03 -2.64 -0.87
N GLU A 149 -16.37 -3.63 -0.31
CA GLU A 149 -16.37 -3.91 1.13
C GLU A 149 -14.95 -4.09 1.65
N GLN A 150 -14.67 -3.50 2.81
CA GLN A 150 -13.48 -3.84 3.58
C GLN A 150 -13.80 -5.05 4.45
N LEU A 151 -12.96 -6.08 4.38
CA LEU A 151 -13.15 -7.30 5.15
C LEU A 151 -13.06 -7.00 6.66
N THR A 152 -14.08 -7.42 7.38
CA THR A 152 -14.19 -7.35 8.83
C THR A 152 -14.39 -8.77 9.38
N ASN A 153 -14.79 -8.88 10.67
CA ASN A 153 -15.17 -10.17 11.25
C ASN A 153 -16.56 -10.66 10.78
N SER A 154 -17.30 -9.81 10.06
CA SER A 154 -18.60 -10.16 9.52
C SER A 154 -18.48 -10.94 8.21
N PRO A 155 -19.44 -11.81 7.86
CA PRO A 155 -19.49 -12.47 6.56
C PRO A 155 -19.56 -11.44 5.42
N ILE A 156 -18.88 -11.75 4.31
CA ILE A 156 -18.91 -10.92 3.11
C ILE A 156 -20.34 -10.88 2.53
N ASP A 157 -20.84 -9.68 2.21
CA ASP A 157 -22.14 -9.53 1.55
C ASP A 157 -22.09 -10.24 0.18
N PRO A 158 -23.10 -11.07 -0.16
CA PRO A 158 -23.15 -11.79 -1.44
C PRO A 158 -23.08 -10.89 -2.69
N ARG A 159 -23.39 -9.59 -2.54
CA ARG A 159 -23.31 -8.59 -3.61
C ARG A 159 -21.91 -8.05 -3.82
N THR A 160 -21.01 -8.26 -2.87
CA THR A 160 -19.64 -7.71 -2.91
C THR A 160 -18.89 -8.23 -4.13
N ARG A 161 -18.31 -7.29 -4.87
CA ARG A 161 -17.48 -7.57 -6.05
C ARG A 161 -16.02 -7.25 -5.81
N ILE A 162 -15.74 -6.29 -4.94
CA ILE A 162 -14.39 -5.87 -4.59
C ILE A 162 -14.26 -5.97 -3.07
N VAL A 163 -13.36 -6.80 -2.61
CA VAL A 163 -13.00 -6.97 -1.20
C VAL A 163 -11.66 -6.31 -0.96
N VAL A 164 -11.55 -5.47 0.05
CA VAL A 164 -10.29 -4.89 0.52
C VAL A 164 -9.94 -5.54 1.84
N SER A 165 -8.72 -6.03 1.97
CA SER A 165 -8.27 -6.70 3.20
C SER A 165 -6.78 -6.52 3.43
N THR A 166 -6.36 -6.65 4.70
CA THR A 166 -4.98 -6.97 5.05
C THR A 166 -4.76 -8.48 4.92
N ILE A 167 -3.51 -8.88 4.78
CA ILE A 167 -3.18 -10.31 4.72
C ILE A 167 -3.46 -11.00 6.06
N GLN A 168 -3.17 -10.31 7.16
CA GLN A 168 -3.36 -10.82 8.52
C GLN A 168 -4.84 -11.12 8.76
N ARG A 169 -5.73 -10.18 8.39
CA ARG A 169 -7.18 -10.38 8.52
C ARG A 169 -7.67 -11.56 7.69
N LEU A 170 -7.20 -11.66 6.46
CA LEU A 170 -7.58 -12.75 5.58
C LEU A 170 -7.07 -14.11 6.08
N TYR A 171 -5.82 -14.16 6.57
CA TYR A 171 -5.23 -15.35 7.18
C TYR A 171 -5.99 -15.79 8.44
N SER A 172 -6.30 -14.85 9.33
CA SER A 172 -7.09 -15.10 10.55
C SER A 172 -8.48 -15.69 10.22
N LEU A 173 -9.15 -15.14 9.20
CA LEU A 173 -10.45 -15.64 8.76
C LEU A 173 -10.37 -17.03 8.14
N LEU A 174 -9.33 -17.33 7.38
CA LEU A 174 -9.13 -18.65 6.77
C LEU A 174 -8.77 -19.73 7.80
N THR A 175 -8.02 -19.36 8.84
CA THR A 175 -7.63 -20.28 9.94
C THR A 175 -8.67 -20.42 11.04
N GLY A 176 -9.70 -19.56 11.06
CA GLY A 176 -10.72 -19.51 12.13
C GLY A 176 -10.23 -18.89 13.44
N ASN A 177 -9.04 -18.29 13.47
CA ASN A 177 -8.44 -17.65 14.65
C ASN A 177 -8.82 -16.16 14.73
N THR A 178 -10.11 -15.87 14.86
CA THR A 178 -10.62 -14.49 14.85
C THR A 178 -10.34 -13.71 16.13
N ASP A 179 -10.02 -14.39 17.25
CA ASP A 179 -9.88 -13.76 18.57
C ASP A 179 -8.44 -13.32 18.91
N SER A 180 -7.46 -13.65 18.07
CA SER A 180 -6.04 -13.46 18.38
C SER A 180 -5.41 -12.21 17.76
N TYR A 181 -6.14 -11.45 16.95
CA TYR A 181 -5.60 -10.27 16.27
C TYR A 181 -6.41 -9.01 16.62
N SER A 182 -5.74 -8.07 17.30
CA SER A 182 -6.25 -6.70 17.45
C SER A 182 -5.95 -5.88 16.19
N GLU A 183 -6.70 -4.80 15.97
CA GLU A 183 -6.39 -3.84 14.88
C GLU A 183 -4.98 -3.22 15.04
N GLU A 184 -4.49 -3.16 16.28
CA GLU A 184 -3.15 -2.68 16.61
C GLU A 184 -2.05 -3.65 16.15
N ASP A 185 -2.29 -4.97 16.24
CA ASP A 185 -1.36 -6.00 15.77
C ASP A 185 -1.29 -6.04 14.23
N GLU A 186 -2.41 -5.81 13.54
CA GLU A 186 -2.46 -5.71 12.08
C GLU A 186 -1.59 -4.55 11.58
N ASP A 187 -1.66 -3.42 12.27
CA ASP A 187 -0.88 -2.23 11.92
C ASP A 187 0.60 -2.34 12.31
N ALA A 188 0.95 -3.14 13.30
CA ALA A 188 2.33 -3.37 13.71
C ALA A 188 3.16 -4.19 12.71
N GLY A 189 2.51 -4.87 11.76
CA GLY A 189 3.19 -5.73 10.77
C GLY A 189 3.89 -6.92 11.40
N MET A 190 3.54 -7.28 12.64
CA MET A 190 4.10 -8.41 13.37
C MET A 190 3.32 -9.68 13.04
N GLY A 191 3.89 -10.50 12.21
CA GLY A 191 3.38 -11.82 11.83
C GLY A 191 4.45 -12.69 11.23
N HIS A 192 5.63 -12.75 11.83
CA HIS A 192 6.60 -13.81 11.53
C HIS A 192 6.33 -14.99 12.45
N HIS A 193 5.31 -15.78 12.14
CA HIS A 193 5.26 -17.13 12.63
C HIS A 193 6.17 -17.99 11.74
N GLU A 194 7.39 -18.23 12.15
CA GLU A 194 8.19 -19.35 11.68
C GLU A 194 7.48 -20.65 12.14
N GLY A 195 6.57 -21.12 11.35
CA GLY A 195 5.90 -22.40 11.52
C GLY A 195 5.84 -23.11 10.19
N ASP A 196 5.91 -24.46 10.23
CA ASP A 196 5.82 -25.33 9.06
C ASP A 196 4.70 -24.90 8.12
N VAL A 197 4.90 -25.10 6.82
CA VAL A 197 3.91 -24.84 5.76
C VAL A 197 2.73 -25.78 5.96
N VAL A 198 1.79 -25.39 6.82
CA VAL A 198 0.52 -26.09 6.97
C VAL A 198 -0.41 -25.56 5.87
N GLU A 199 -0.93 -26.42 5.04
CA GLU A 199 -1.97 -26.08 4.07
C GLU A 199 -3.18 -25.49 4.81
N LEU A 200 -3.70 -24.36 4.32
CA LEU A 200 -4.88 -23.74 4.91
C LEU A 200 -6.11 -24.62 4.67
N PRO A 201 -6.94 -24.88 5.70
CA PRO A 201 -8.15 -25.68 5.54
C PRO A 201 -9.14 -24.98 4.60
N ALA A 202 -9.92 -25.77 3.86
CA ALA A 202 -10.97 -25.22 3.01
C ALA A 202 -12.01 -24.47 3.84
N ASN A 203 -12.17 -23.18 3.54
CA ASN A 203 -13.14 -22.32 4.21
C ASN A 203 -14.44 -22.27 3.38
N PRO A 204 -15.61 -22.65 3.92
CA PRO A 204 -16.85 -22.69 3.17
C PRO A 204 -17.37 -21.32 2.72
N THR A 205 -17.01 -20.23 3.42
CA THR A 205 -17.41 -18.86 3.05
C THR A 205 -16.44 -18.22 2.05
N LEU A 206 -15.19 -18.67 2.03
CA LEU A 206 -14.15 -18.20 1.13
C LEU A 206 -13.43 -19.40 0.49
N PRO A 207 -14.08 -20.11 -0.44
CA PRO A 207 -13.44 -21.24 -1.10
C PRO A 207 -12.23 -20.81 -1.95
N PRO A 208 -11.31 -21.72 -2.30
CA PRO A 208 -10.08 -21.40 -3.04
C PRO A 208 -10.29 -20.72 -4.40
N ASP A 209 -11.47 -20.82 -4.98
CA ASP A 209 -11.85 -20.23 -6.25
C ASP A 209 -12.78 -19.00 -6.09
N PHE A 210 -12.89 -18.44 -4.88
CA PHE A 210 -13.75 -17.29 -4.64
C PHE A 210 -13.27 -16.04 -5.39
N PHE A 211 -11.97 -15.76 -5.37
CA PHE A 211 -11.40 -14.61 -6.07
C PHE A 211 -10.87 -14.98 -7.45
N ASP A 212 -11.19 -14.20 -8.46
CA ASP A 212 -10.70 -14.32 -9.83
C ASP A 212 -9.42 -13.50 -10.05
N LEU A 213 -9.29 -12.38 -9.34
CA LEU A 213 -8.15 -11.45 -9.40
C LEU A 213 -7.76 -11.02 -7.99
N ILE A 214 -6.48 -11.06 -7.70
CA ILE A 214 -5.89 -10.52 -6.48
C ILE A 214 -4.89 -9.42 -6.87
N ILE A 215 -5.16 -8.20 -6.43
CA ILE A 215 -4.28 -7.05 -6.59
C ILE A 215 -3.58 -6.84 -5.26
N ILE A 216 -2.25 -6.77 -5.27
CA ILE A 216 -1.42 -6.74 -4.07
C ILE A 216 -0.64 -5.44 -4.06
N ASP A 217 -0.96 -4.55 -3.11
CA ASP A 217 -0.18 -3.34 -2.90
C ASP A 217 1.07 -3.63 -2.07
N GLU A 218 2.14 -2.88 -2.31
CA GLU A 218 3.48 -3.07 -1.71
C GLU A 218 3.95 -4.54 -1.74
N CYS A 219 3.77 -5.19 -2.90
CA CYS A 219 3.96 -6.64 -3.09
C CYS A 219 5.38 -7.14 -2.81
N HIS A 220 6.38 -6.26 -2.67
CA HIS A 220 7.73 -6.64 -2.24
C HIS A 220 7.77 -7.22 -0.83
N ARG A 221 6.71 -7.01 -0.02
CA ARG A 221 6.55 -7.60 1.31
C ARG A 221 5.79 -8.92 1.31
N SER A 222 5.04 -9.21 0.24
CA SER A 222 4.07 -10.31 0.16
C SER A 222 4.64 -11.67 -0.22
N ILE A 223 5.94 -11.81 -0.39
CA ILE A 223 6.58 -13.07 -0.81
C ILE A 223 7.00 -13.96 0.37
N TYR A 224 6.76 -13.52 1.61
CA TYR A 224 7.23 -14.22 2.81
C TYR A 224 6.06 -14.83 3.62
N SER A 225 6.31 -15.99 4.24
CA SER A 225 5.49 -16.70 5.23
C SER A 225 3.97 -16.76 4.98
N ASP A 226 3.16 -16.08 5.76
CA ASP A 226 1.68 -16.19 5.71
C ASP A 226 1.07 -15.66 4.42
N TRP A 227 1.70 -14.68 3.76
CA TRP A 227 1.29 -14.21 2.45
C TRP A 227 1.33 -15.33 1.40
N GLN A 228 2.40 -16.09 1.39
CA GLN A 228 2.56 -17.19 0.44
C GLN A 228 1.49 -18.26 0.66
N LYS A 229 1.14 -18.58 1.92
CA LYS A 229 0.08 -19.54 2.26
C LYS A 229 -1.28 -19.08 1.70
N VAL A 230 -1.64 -17.83 1.92
CA VAL A 230 -2.91 -17.25 1.43
C VAL A 230 -2.96 -17.18 -0.09
N LEU A 231 -1.87 -16.74 -0.74
CA LEU A 231 -1.83 -16.67 -2.20
C LEU A 231 -1.83 -18.06 -2.85
N THR A 232 -1.26 -19.07 -2.17
CA THR A 232 -1.31 -20.46 -2.59
C THR A 232 -2.71 -21.05 -2.42
N TYR A 233 -3.42 -20.68 -1.34
CA TYR A 233 -4.81 -21.07 -1.13
C TYR A 233 -5.70 -20.60 -2.30
N PHE A 234 -5.61 -19.35 -2.72
CA PHE A 234 -6.35 -18.82 -3.88
C PHE A 234 -5.63 -19.06 -5.21
N ASN A 235 -5.16 -20.27 -5.44
CA ASN A 235 -4.30 -20.63 -6.58
C ASN A 235 -4.95 -20.44 -7.97
N ARG A 236 -6.27 -20.32 -8.03
CA ARG A 236 -7.02 -20.05 -9.27
C ARG A 236 -7.09 -18.59 -9.62
N ALA A 237 -6.83 -17.69 -8.69
CA ALA A 237 -6.82 -16.26 -8.96
C ALA A 237 -5.65 -15.86 -9.87
N ARG A 238 -5.83 -14.81 -10.66
CA ARG A 238 -4.73 -14.08 -11.30
C ARG A 238 -4.13 -13.11 -10.28
N LEU A 239 -2.82 -12.96 -10.28
CA LEU A 239 -2.11 -12.13 -9.32
C LEU A 239 -1.50 -10.90 -10.00
N VAL A 240 -1.75 -9.71 -9.47
CA VAL A 240 -1.14 -8.47 -9.92
C VAL A 240 -0.46 -7.80 -8.71
N GLY A 241 0.87 -7.77 -8.72
CA GLY A 241 1.63 -7.05 -7.71
C GLY A 241 1.87 -5.59 -8.12
N MET A 242 1.79 -4.67 -7.17
CA MET A 242 2.17 -3.28 -7.35
C MET A 242 3.21 -2.91 -6.30
N THR A 243 4.29 -2.27 -6.70
CA THR A 243 5.34 -1.79 -5.79
C THR A 243 6.12 -0.63 -6.41
N ALA A 244 6.67 0.25 -5.55
CA ALA A 244 7.65 1.25 -5.97
C ALA A 244 9.09 0.72 -5.87
N THR A 245 9.32 -0.30 -5.04
CA THR A 245 10.63 -0.81 -4.65
C THR A 245 10.73 -2.31 -4.87
N PRO A 246 10.81 -2.77 -6.14
CA PRO A 246 10.91 -4.19 -6.43
C PRO A 246 12.26 -4.75 -5.95
N ILE A 247 12.23 -5.97 -5.42
CA ILE A 247 13.41 -6.78 -5.14
C ILE A 247 13.43 -7.99 -6.09
N PRO A 248 14.59 -8.61 -6.36
CA PRO A 248 14.68 -9.73 -7.30
C PRO A 248 13.72 -10.86 -7.01
N GLU A 249 13.51 -11.20 -5.74
CA GLU A 249 12.61 -12.25 -5.28
C GLU A 249 11.14 -11.91 -5.63
N THR A 250 10.74 -10.63 -5.51
CA THR A 250 9.42 -10.18 -5.92
C THR A 250 9.20 -10.39 -7.41
N LEU A 251 10.18 -10.00 -8.23
CA LEU A 251 10.08 -10.19 -9.68
C LEU A 251 9.96 -11.67 -10.02
N ALA A 252 10.77 -12.53 -9.39
CA ALA A 252 10.73 -13.97 -9.59
C ALA A 252 9.36 -14.58 -9.20
N PHE A 253 8.77 -14.15 -8.08
CA PHE A 253 7.44 -14.58 -7.65
C PHE A 253 6.35 -14.28 -8.70
N PHE A 254 6.47 -13.18 -9.41
CA PHE A 254 5.57 -12.81 -10.51
C PHE A 254 6.07 -13.27 -11.89
N ASP A 255 6.82 -14.39 -11.94
CA ASP A 255 7.34 -15.04 -13.17
C ASP A 255 8.17 -14.06 -14.04
N ASN A 256 8.81 -13.06 -13.43
CA ASN A 256 9.49 -11.94 -14.09
C ASN A 256 8.60 -11.19 -15.12
N ASN A 257 7.28 -11.34 -15.03
CA ASN A 257 6.33 -10.71 -15.90
C ASN A 257 6.06 -9.26 -15.46
N ARG A 258 6.99 -8.37 -15.73
CA ARG A 258 6.91 -6.95 -15.43
C ARG A 258 6.18 -6.21 -16.54
N VAL A 259 4.92 -5.85 -16.29
CA VAL A 259 4.03 -5.17 -17.24
C VAL A 259 4.14 -3.64 -17.20
N ALA A 260 4.70 -3.08 -16.13
CA ALA A 260 4.99 -1.65 -16.02
C ALA A 260 6.31 -1.43 -15.28
N ASN A 261 7.04 -0.40 -15.69
CA ASN A 261 8.28 0.04 -15.04
C ASN A 261 8.38 1.57 -15.07
N TYR A 262 7.73 2.20 -14.11
CA TYR A 262 7.72 3.65 -13.95
C TYR A 262 8.53 4.00 -12.70
N THR A 263 9.80 4.38 -12.92
CA THR A 263 10.75 4.64 -11.84
C THR A 263 10.53 6.01 -11.21
N TYR A 264 11.18 6.25 -10.06
CA TYR A 264 11.14 7.55 -9.40
C TYR A 264 11.72 8.64 -10.31
N GLU A 265 12.84 8.38 -10.98
CA GLU A 265 13.48 9.32 -11.91
C GLU A 265 12.53 9.71 -13.05
N GLN A 266 11.84 8.72 -13.63
CA GLN A 266 10.83 8.99 -14.64
C GLN A 266 9.69 9.84 -14.10
N SER A 267 9.27 9.60 -12.86
CA SER A 267 8.20 10.37 -12.22
C SER A 267 8.58 11.82 -11.93
N VAL A 268 9.87 12.10 -11.70
CA VAL A 268 10.40 13.46 -11.58
C VAL A 268 10.44 14.16 -12.94
N LEU A 269 10.83 13.45 -14.02
CA LEU A 269 10.83 13.99 -15.38
C LEU A 269 9.41 14.33 -15.87
N ASP A 270 8.41 13.58 -15.41
CA ASP A 270 7.00 13.77 -15.75
C ASP A 270 6.28 14.75 -14.79
N ASP A 271 7.00 15.46 -13.91
CA ASP A 271 6.47 16.39 -12.89
C ASP A 271 5.43 15.76 -11.94
N VAL A 272 5.50 14.45 -11.75
CA VAL A 272 4.65 13.70 -10.79
C VAL A 272 5.23 13.75 -9.39
N ASN A 273 6.55 13.63 -9.29
CA ASN A 273 7.32 13.78 -8.06
C ASN A 273 8.34 14.92 -8.17
N VAL A 274 8.80 15.40 -7.03
CA VAL A 274 9.88 16.38 -6.96
C VAL A 274 11.21 15.68 -6.72
N SER A 275 12.30 16.26 -7.21
CA SER A 275 13.62 15.71 -6.90
C SER A 275 13.95 15.92 -5.41
N PHE A 276 14.83 15.08 -4.88
CA PHE A 276 15.29 15.18 -3.50
C PHE A 276 16.77 15.54 -3.43
N ARG A 277 17.20 16.08 -2.30
CA ARG A 277 18.59 16.29 -1.96
C ARG A 277 18.94 15.42 -0.75
N ILE A 278 20.10 14.77 -0.80
CA ILE A 278 20.62 13.98 0.31
C ILE A 278 21.66 14.82 1.05
N TYR A 279 21.38 15.06 2.33
CA TYR A 279 22.34 15.66 3.25
C TYR A 279 22.78 14.61 4.28
N ARG A 280 24.08 14.38 4.37
CA ARG A 280 24.62 13.36 5.28
C ARG A 280 25.29 14.04 6.46
N ILE A 281 24.77 13.82 7.64
CA ILE A 281 25.39 14.24 8.89
C ILE A 281 26.34 13.13 9.33
N LYS A 282 27.62 13.47 9.43
CA LYS A 282 28.68 12.59 9.87
C LYS A 282 29.10 12.98 11.28
N THR A 283 29.16 12.01 12.17
CA THR A 283 29.73 12.15 13.51
C THR A 283 30.80 11.09 13.70
N GLU A 284 31.76 11.32 14.60
CA GLU A 284 32.80 10.32 14.91
C GLU A 284 32.16 8.97 15.25
N LEU A 285 31.10 8.98 16.07
CA LEU A 285 30.34 7.77 16.43
C LEU A 285 29.70 7.08 15.22
N THR A 286 29.29 7.81 14.19
CA THR A 286 28.68 7.20 13.00
C THR A 286 29.71 6.69 12.00
N GLU A 287 30.95 7.11 12.08
CA GLU A 287 32.03 6.67 11.20
C GLU A 287 32.90 5.59 11.82
N GLU A 288 33.22 5.70 13.10
CA GLU A 288 34.23 4.85 13.78
C GLU A 288 33.62 3.92 14.85
N GLY A 289 32.39 4.20 15.30
CA GLY A 289 31.82 3.56 16.49
C GLY A 289 32.28 4.24 17.77
N GLY A 290 32.30 3.56 18.88
CA GLY A 290 32.72 4.12 20.16
C GLY A 290 32.94 3.06 21.23
N THR A 291 33.46 3.51 22.36
CA THR A 291 33.68 2.68 23.53
C THR A 291 32.86 3.16 24.71
N ILE A 292 32.26 2.27 25.45
CA ILE A 292 31.63 2.53 26.73
C ILE A 292 32.68 2.17 27.77
N GLU A 293 33.16 3.17 28.52
CA GLU A 293 34.16 2.96 29.55
C GLU A 293 33.53 2.47 30.88
N THR A 294 34.35 1.75 31.65
CA THR A 294 33.96 1.34 32.99
C THR A 294 33.69 2.57 33.85
N GLY A 295 32.49 2.67 34.38
CA GLY A 295 32.06 3.85 35.18
C GLY A 295 31.08 4.75 34.46
N ASP A 296 30.86 4.59 33.14
CA ASP A 296 29.88 5.37 32.38
C ASP A 296 28.46 5.10 32.87
N LYS A 297 27.68 6.17 32.98
CA LYS A 297 26.26 6.07 33.34
C LYS A 297 25.45 5.75 32.11
N LEU A 298 24.91 4.53 32.06
CA LEU A 298 24.08 4.03 30.99
C LEU A 298 22.61 4.09 31.37
N GLU A 299 21.77 4.61 30.49
CA GLU A 299 20.31 4.38 30.58
C GLU A 299 19.99 3.05 29.89
N VAL A 300 19.69 2.04 30.69
CA VAL A 300 19.28 0.72 30.19
C VAL A 300 17.77 0.60 30.26
N THR A 301 17.16 0.29 29.12
CA THR A 301 15.72 -0.01 29.06
C THR A 301 15.51 -1.50 29.13
N ASN A 302 14.78 -1.97 30.11
CA ASN A 302 14.42 -3.37 30.18
C ASN A 302 13.41 -3.71 29.10
N ARG A 303 13.69 -4.74 28.31
CA ARG A 303 12.84 -5.18 27.18
C ARG A 303 11.47 -5.74 27.62
N LEU A 304 11.35 -6.19 28.87
CA LEU A 304 10.14 -6.85 29.35
C LEU A 304 9.10 -5.86 29.92
N ASP A 305 9.53 -4.75 30.52
CA ASP A 305 8.64 -3.79 31.18
C ASP A 305 8.79 -2.35 30.73
N ALA A 306 9.64 -2.11 29.73
CA ALA A 306 9.98 -0.79 29.17
C ALA A 306 10.45 0.26 30.20
N LYS A 307 10.80 -0.15 31.44
CA LYS A 307 11.30 0.75 32.45
C LYS A 307 12.76 1.09 32.23
N ARG A 308 13.07 2.36 32.40
CA ARG A 308 14.45 2.87 32.32
C ARG A 308 15.12 2.75 33.70
N HIS A 309 16.32 2.19 33.67
CA HIS A 309 17.18 2.13 34.86
C HIS A 309 18.53 2.77 34.52
N GLN A 310 19.04 3.59 35.42
CA GLN A 310 20.45 4.02 35.31
C GLN A 310 21.34 2.89 35.81
N GLN A 311 22.22 2.44 34.97
CA GLN A 311 23.22 1.43 35.30
C GLN A 311 24.60 1.98 34.99
N VAL A 312 25.55 1.73 35.90
CA VAL A 312 26.95 2.08 35.68
C VAL A 312 27.60 0.92 34.91
N ALA A 313 28.34 1.24 33.87
CA ALA A 313 29.09 0.24 33.10
C ALA A 313 30.12 -0.41 34.01
N ILE A 314 30.03 -1.73 34.15
CA ILE A 314 30.94 -2.53 35.01
C ILE A 314 32.18 -2.93 34.22
N GLU A 315 32.06 -3.06 32.88
CA GLU A 315 33.11 -3.45 31.96
C GLU A 315 33.17 -2.50 30.76
N GLU A 316 34.36 -2.29 30.25
CA GLU A 316 34.56 -1.57 28.98
C GLU A 316 34.01 -2.38 27.83
N ARG A 317 33.23 -1.74 26.97
CA ARG A 317 32.59 -2.38 25.80
C ARG A 317 32.73 -1.51 24.57
N GLU A 318 33.40 -2.04 23.57
CA GLU A 318 33.42 -1.44 22.23
C GLU A 318 32.12 -1.76 21.48
N PHE A 319 31.62 -0.77 20.72
CA PHE A 319 30.53 -0.96 19.79
C PHE A 319 30.88 -0.42 18.40
N SER A 320 30.47 -1.14 17.36
CA SER A 320 30.67 -0.73 15.99
C SER A 320 29.57 0.27 15.55
N LYS A 321 29.81 0.95 14.44
CA LYS A 321 28.77 1.78 13.81
C LYS A 321 27.48 1.00 13.48
N ALA A 322 27.56 -0.31 13.29
CA ALA A 322 26.39 -1.16 13.03
C ALA A 322 25.53 -1.37 14.29
N ASP A 323 26.08 -1.22 15.48
CA ASP A 323 25.38 -1.34 16.76
C ASP A 323 24.67 -0.06 17.16
N LEU A 324 25.10 1.07 16.57
CA LEU A 324 24.53 2.38 16.86
C LEU A 324 23.03 2.43 16.44
N ASN A 325 22.20 2.94 17.35
CA ASN A 325 20.73 2.96 17.22
C ASN A 325 20.04 1.59 17.15
N ARG A 326 20.80 0.47 17.27
CA ARG A 326 20.25 -0.88 17.40
C ARG A 326 20.39 -1.41 18.82
N SER A 327 21.60 -1.58 19.28
CA SER A 327 21.94 -2.03 20.64
C SER A 327 22.39 -0.88 21.56
N VAL A 328 22.88 0.22 20.98
CA VAL A 328 23.36 1.41 21.70
C VAL A 328 22.68 2.66 21.17
N VAL A 329 22.01 3.42 22.04
CA VAL A 329 21.37 4.70 21.72
C VAL A 329 22.04 5.79 22.54
N VAL A 330 22.65 6.77 21.87
CA VAL A 330 23.44 7.84 22.49
C VAL A 330 22.66 9.17 22.38
N ARG A 331 22.24 9.72 23.54
CA ARG A 331 21.48 10.98 23.61
C ARG A 331 22.22 12.16 22.95
N ASP A 332 23.55 12.25 23.19
CA ASP A 332 24.35 13.35 22.64
C ASP A 332 24.52 13.26 21.12
N GLN A 333 24.54 12.06 20.56
CA GLN A 333 24.50 11.89 19.13
C GLN A 333 23.19 12.39 18.52
N ILE A 334 22.04 12.04 19.13
CA ILE A 334 20.73 12.55 18.71
C ILE A 334 20.72 14.07 18.77
N ARG A 335 21.24 14.68 19.85
CA ARG A 335 21.36 16.12 20.02
C ARG A 335 22.21 16.75 18.92
N LYS A 336 23.38 16.18 18.61
CA LYS A 336 24.26 16.67 17.56
C LYS A 336 23.59 16.62 16.18
N VAL A 337 22.94 15.52 15.85
CA VAL A 337 22.20 15.38 14.57
C VAL A 337 21.08 16.42 14.45
N LEU A 338 20.30 16.62 15.52
CA LEU A 338 19.23 17.61 15.52
C LEU A 338 19.72 19.05 15.48
N GLN A 339 20.87 19.33 16.11
CA GLN A 339 21.50 20.63 16.05
C GLN A 339 22.01 20.94 14.64
N GLU A 340 22.72 20.00 14.02
CA GLU A 340 23.16 20.11 12.62
C GLU A 340 21.99 20.31 11.66
N TYR A 341 20.87 19.57 11.87
CA TYR A 341 19.66 19.80 11.09
C TYR A 341 19.12 21.22 11.27
N LYS A 342 19.01 21.69 12.52
CA LYS A 342 18.56 23.04 12.84
C LYS A 342 19.40 24.12 12.15
N ASP A 343 20.70 23.94 12.14
CA ASP A 343 21.64 24.89 11.54
C ASP A 343 21.59 24.83 10.01
N ALA A 344 21.40 23.64 9.43
CA ALA A 344 21.37 23.42 7.99
C ALA A 344 20.03 23.83 7.33
N VAL A 345 18.92 23.80 8.05
CA VAL A 345 17.59 23.96 7.45
C VAL A 345 17.43 25.29 6.69
N TYR A 346 17.91 26.39 7.21
CA TYR A 346 17.85 27.71 6.56
C TYR A 346 19.16 28.18 5.95
N THR A 347 20.24 27.44 6.13
CA THR A 347 21.54 27.77 5.53
C THR A 347 21.84 26.96 4.27
N GLN A 348 21.31 25.74 4.21
CA GLN A 348 21.64 24.79 3.13
C GLN A 348 20.40 24.24 2.42
N PHE A 349 19.31 23.94 3.15
CA PHE A 349 18.11 23.33 2.53
C PHE A 349 17.21 24.39 1.90
N TYR A 350 16.96 25.48 2.62
CA TYR A 350 16.08 26.56 2.20
C TYR A 350 16.77 27.94 2.41
N PRO A 351 17.92 28.17 1.76
CA PRO A 351 18.70 29.42 1.95
C PRO A 351 17.95 30.66 1.46
N GLU A 352 16.93 30.48 0.64
CA GLU A 352 16.07 31.55 0.15
C GLU A 352 14.98 31.99 1.16
N ARG A 353 14.79 31.24 2.25
CA ARG A 353 13.77 31.53 3.28
C ARG A 353 14.40 32.22 4.47
N GLU A 354 13.70 33.20 5.01
CA GLU A 354 14.06 33.78 6.30
C GLU A 354 13.94 32.72 7.41
N PRO A 355 14.93 32.60 8.31
CA PRO A 355 14.91 31.68 9.40
C PRO A 355 13.69 31.91 10.31
N ASN A 356 12.78 30.93 10.32
CA ASN A 356 11.61 30.96 11.20
C ASN A 356 11.30 29.54 11.69
N PHE A 357 11.73 29.23 12.90
CA PHE A 357 11.56 27.92 13.51
C PHE A 357 10.13 27.63 13.97
N ASP A 358 9.23 28.63 14.05
CA ASP A 358 7.80 28.39 14.29
C ASP A 358 7.15 27.78 13.04
N TYR A 359 7.69 28.11 11.88
CA TYR A 359 7.26 27.58 10.59
C TYR A 359 8.30 26.67 9.95
N LEU A 360 9.06 25.95 10.78
CA LEU A 360 9.97 24.89 10.31
C LEU A 360 9.25 24.02 9.26
N PRO A 361 9.88 23.67 8.13
CA PRO A 361 9.31 22.70 7.20
C PRO A 361 8.87 21.42 7.91
N LYS A 362 7.76 20.82 7.48
CA LYS A 362 7.30 19.54 8.04
C LYS A 362 8.44 18.54 7.98
N THR A 363 8.75 17.93 9.10
CA THR A 363 9.91 17.06 9.26
C THR A 363 9.46 15.71 9.82
N LEU A 364 9.88 14.64 9.17
CA LEU A 364 9.62 13.27 9.62
C LEU A 364 10.93 12.61 10.04
N ILE A 365 10.99 12.13 11.27
CA ILE A 365 12.15 11.44 11.83
C ILE A 365 11.79 9.97 12.06
N PHE A 366 12.59 9.07 11.52
CA PHE A 366 12.45 7.64 11.73
C PHE A 366 13.33 7.18 12.90
N ALA A 367 12.71 6.54 13.87
CA ALA A 367 13.36 5.91 15.02
C ALA A 367 13.37 4.38 14.85
N VAL A 368 14.30 3.71 15.51
CA VAL A 368 14.41 2.24 15.47
C VAL A 368 13.50 1.52 16.46
N SER A 369 13.01 2.25 17.48
CA SER A 369 12.10 1.70 18.50
C SER A 369 11.23 2.80 19.09
N ASP A 370 10.17 2.42 19.79
CA ASP A 370 9.28 3.37 20.49
C ASP A 370 10.01 4.19 21.56
N ALA A 371 10.89 3.53 22.32
CA ALA A 371 11.73 4.20 23.31
C ALA A 371 12.71 5.20 22.67
N HIS A 372 13.30 4.84 21.53
CA HIS A 372 14.16 5.73 20.76
C HIS A 372 13.35 6.93 20.22
N ALA A 373 12.14 6.69 19.72
CA ALA A 373 11.25 7.78 19.27
C ALA A 373 10.94 8.77 20.41
N GLN A 374 10.69 8.26 21.61
CA GLN A 374 10.44 9.10 22.78
C GLN A 374 11.67 9.93 23.14
N LEU A 375 12.86 9.35 23.13
CA LEU A 375 14.11 10.06 23.41
C LEU A 375 14.38 11.16 22.35
N ILE A 376 14.11 10.88 21.07
CA ILE A 376 14.24 11.88 20.01
C ILE A 376 13.29 13.06 20.24
N VAL A 377 12.04 12.83 20.65
CA VAL A 377 11.08 13.90 20.97
C VAL A 377 11.60 14.78 22.10
N GLU A 378 12.13 14.18 23.18
CA GLU A 378 12.69 14.92 24.31
C GLU A 378 13.88 15.80 23.87
N VAL A 379 14.84 15.21 23.16
CA VAL A 379 16.02 15.95 22.68
C VAL A 379 15.65 17.01 21.63
N ALA A 380 14.67 16.75 20.76
CA ALA A 380 14.21 17.73 19.80
C ALA A 380 13.57 18.94 20.49
N LYS A 381 12.78 18.74 21.53
CA LYS A 381 12.23 19.84 22.33
C LYS A 381 13.33 20.71 22.97
N GLU A 382 14.39 20.08 23.49
CA GLU A 382 15.56 20.81 24.01
C GLU A 382 16.27 21.63 22.92
N VAL A 383 16.59 20.99 21.78
CA VAL A 383 17.35 21.63 20.68
C VAL A 383 16.58 22.81 20.08
N PHE A 384 15.26 22.65 19.90
CA PHE A 384 14.40 23.70 19.35
C PHE A 384 13.85 24.66 20.40
N ASN A 385 14.21 24.48 21.69
CA ASN A 385 13.75 25.26 22.83
C ASN A 385 12.20 25.34 22.89
N ARG A 386 11.55 24.18 22.84
CA ARG A 386 10.09 24.04 22.88
C ARG A 386 9.66 23.33 24.15
N THR A 387 8.69 23.91 24.85
CA THR A 387 8.08 23.30 26.04
C THR A 387 6.70 22.73 25.78
N ASP A 388 6.08 23.11 24.65
CA ASP A 388 4.77 22.65 24.25
C ASP A 388 4.84 21.25 23.58
N ASP A 389 3.72 20.54 23.69
CA ASP A 389 3.59 19.20 23.13
C ASP A 389 3.12 19.21 21.65
N HIS A 390 2.91 20.38 21.06
CA HIS A 390 2.37 20.47 19.70
C HIS A 390 3.45 20.43 18.63
N PHE A 391 4.59 21.08 18.86
CA PHE A 391 5.63 21.26 17.85
C PHE A 391 6.32 19.96 17.44
N VAL A 392 6.68 19.09 18.41
CA VAL A 392 7.31 17.78 18.20
C VAL A 392 6.48 16.72 18.88
N GLN A 393 6.03 15.72 18.13
CA GLN A 393 5.24 14.63 18.68
C GLN A 393 5.69 13.28 18.14
N LYS A 394 5.50 12.26 18.97
CA LYS A 394 5.66 10.86 18.59
C LYS A 394 4.39 10.36 17.90
N ILE A 395 4.56 9.62 16.79
CA ILE A 395 3.50 8.90 16.09
C ILE A 395 3.90 7.43 16.01
N THR A 396 3.45 6.64 16.98
CA THR A 396 3.73 5.20 17.06
C THR A 396 2.48 4.47 17.54
N TYR A 397 2.45 3.16 17.39
CA TYR A 397 1.30 2.33 17.81
C TYR A 397 0.99 2.41 19.31
N SER A 398 2.01 2.60 20.15
CA SER A 398 1.85 2.66 21.61
C SER A 398 0.98 3.82 22.10
N ILE A 399 0.60 4.77 21.24
CA ILE A 399 -0.16 5.97 21.64
C ILE A 399 -1.69 5.78 21.54
N GLY A 400 -2.18 4.69 20.95
CA GLY A 400 -3.62 4.38 20.84
C GLY A 400 -4.43 5.26 19.86
N ASN A 401 -3.98 6.47 19.52
CA ASN A 401 -4.65 7.43 18.61
C ASN A 401 -3.79 7.81 17.40
N SER A 402 -3.06 6.86 16.86
CA SER A 402 -2.06 7.09 15.81
C SER A 402 -2.65 7.70 14.54
N ASN A 403 -3.84 7.27 14.11
CA ASN A 403 -4.52 7.80 12.92
C ASN A 403 -4.94 9.26 13.09
N GLU A 404 -5.35 9.66 14.28
CA GLU A 404 -5.68 11.05 14.58
C GLU A 404 -4.42 11.93 14.60
N ARG A 405 -3.30 11.43 15.15
CA ARG A 405 -2.00 12.09 15.11
C ARG A 405 -1.48 12.30 13.69
N ILE A 406 -1.66 11.31 12.80
CA ILE A 406 -1.31 11.46 11.38
C ILE A 406 -2.16 12.56 10.75
N LYS A 407 -3.47 12.64 11.04
CA LYS A 407 -4.34 13.73 10.57
C LYS A 407 -3.87 15.09 11.11
N GLN A 408 -3.55 15.16 12.41
CA GLN A 408 -3.00 16.38 13.01
C GLN A 408 -1.70 16.79 12.30
N PHE A 409 -0.76 15.86 12.09
CA PHE A 409 0.48 16.15 11.36
C PHE A 409 0.24 16.68 9.95
N ARG A 410 -0.83 16.23 9.27
CA ARG A 410 -1.20 16.74 7.93
C ARG A 410 -1.70 18.19 7.95
N TYR A 411 -2.55 18.52 8.90
CA TYR A 411 -3.36 19.75 8.84
C TYR A 411 -3.00 20.80 9.90
N ASP A 412 -2.43 20.42 11.04
CA ASP A 412 -2.03 21.37 12.07
C ASP A 412 -0.73 22.05 11.70
N VAL A 413 -0.79 23.37 11.56
CA VAL A 413 0.37 24.19 11.21
C VAL A 413 1.44 24.24 12.31
N ASN A 414 1.08 23.98 13.57
CA ASN A 414 2.00 24.02 14.69
C ASN A 414 2.74 22.69 14.88
N PHE A 415 2.20 21.58 14.38
CA PHE A 415 2.85 20.28 14.43
C PHE A 415 3.91 20.18 13.32
N ARG A 416 5.18 20.42 13.65
CA ARG A 416 6.28 20.54 12.68
C ARG A 416 7.14 19.29 12.55
N ILE A 417 7.41 18.59 13.66
CA ILE A 417 8.30 17.43 13.67
C ILE A 417 7.52 16.20 14.18
N ALA A 418 7.35 15.21 13.32
CA ALA A 418 6.81 13.91 13.69
C ALA A 418 7.92 12.88 13.83
N VAL A 419 7.94 12.15 14.94
CA VAL A 419 8.88 11.05 15.18
C VAL A 419 8.12 9.74 15.16
N THR A 420 8.52 8.84 14.28
CA THR A 420 7.83 7.55 14.07
C THR A 420 8.81 6.39 13.98
N VAL A 421 8.33 5.17 14.14
CA VAL A 421 9.12 3.96 13.89
C VAL A 421 8.81 3.42 12.49
N THR A 422 7.57 3.00 12.26
CA THR A 422 7.15 2.38 11.00
C THR A 422 5.79 2.87 10.51
N LEU A 423 5.04 3.59 11.33
CA LEU A 423 3.63 3.92 11.13
C LEU A 423 3.41 4.91 9.97
N VAL A 424 4.27 5.91 9.87
CA VAL A 424 4.30 6.85 8.76
C VAL A 424 5.37 6.39 7.76
N ALA A 425 5.05 5.33 7.02
CA ALA A 425 5.93 4.74 6.00
C ALA A 425 5.38 5.01 4.59
N THR A 426 5.86 4.26 3.60
CA THR A 426 5.35 4.29 2.23
C THR A 426 3.83 4.12 2.20
N GLY A 427 3.15 4.89 1.37
CA GLY A 427 1.69 4.87 1.23
C GLY A 427 0.92 5.84 2.13
N THR A 428 1.55 6.46 3.14
CA THR A 428 0.90 7.50 3.94
C THR A 428 1.00 8.85 3.22
N ASP A 429 -0.12 9.36 2.73
CA ASP A 429 -0.17 10.67 2.06
C ASP A 429 -0.08 11.81 3.10
N VAL A 430 1.04 12.52 3.10
CA VAL A 430 1.25 13.76 3.88
C VAL A 430 1.71 14.86 2.90
N ARG A 431 0.74 15.49 2.24
CA ARG A 431 0.99 16.49 1.18
C ARG A 431 1.89 17.67 1.56
N PRO A 432 1.99 18.13 2.83
CA PRO A 432 2.91 19.19 3.22
C PRO A 432 4.38 18.74 3.41
N LEU A 433 4.71 17.48 3.23
CA LEU A 433 6.09 16.98 3.29
C LEU A 433 6.79 17.14 1.96
#